data_144df1d8be857c62e9653eb0ddc86493
#
_entry.id   144df1d8be857c62e9653eb0ddc86493
#
_cell.length_a   1.000
_cell.length_b   1.000
_cell.length_c   1.000
_cell.angle_alpha   90.00
_cell.angle_beta   90.00
_cell.angle_gamma   90.00
#
_symmetry.space_group_name_H-M   'P 1'
#
loop_
_entity.id
_entity.type
_entity.pdbx_description
1 polymer ?
#
loop_
_entity_poly.entity_id
_entity_poly.type
_entity_poly.pdbx_seq_one_letter_code
_entity_poly.pdbx_strand_id
1 'polypeptide(L)'
;MKTDLVFAEYRIVSEKRESYLHFMREVVSRYPETEWYEGTDQPDLFVEVWRGMGKRDYERWKAARLDPRNEEWSPLHAMIAGGTAKLHIWHFSAVRP
;
A
#
# COMPACT_ATOMS: atom_id res chain seq x y z
N MET A 1 -6.88 21.79 3.27
CA MET A 1 -6.34 20.87 4.30
C MET A 1 -6.66 19.44 3.89
N LYS A 2 -5.65 18.58 3.99
CA LYS A 2 -5.80 17.21 3.57
C LYS A 2 -6.29 16.37 4.74
N THR A 3 -7.57 16.04 4.73
CA THR A 3 -8.19 15.29 5.83
C THR A 3 -8.44 13.84 5.53
N ASP A 4 -8.23 13.44 4.27
CA ASP A 4 -8.48 12.07 3.85
C ASP A 4 -7.17 11.30 3.77
N LEU A 5 -7.25 10.00 3.99
CA LEU A 5 -6.09 9.15 3.76
C LEU A 5 -6.52 7.78 3.23
N VAL A 6 -5.58 7.10 2.57
CA VAL A 6 -5.74 5.72 2.17
C VAL A 6 -4.76 4.90 2.98
N PHE A 7 -5.23 3.76 3.48
CA PHE A 7 -4.46 2.85 4.31
C PHE A 7 -4.39 1.51 3.58
N ALA A 8 -3.20 0.99 3.35
CA ALA A 8 -3.03 -0.32 2.74
C ALA A 8 -2.25 -1.22 3.69
N GLU A 9 -2.74 -2.45 3.85
CA GLU A 9 -2.13 -3.41 4.77
C GLU A 9 -2.01 -4.76 4.09
N TYR A 10 -0.84 -5.41 4.27
CA TYR A 10 -0.61 -6.73 3.68
C TYR A 10 0.61 -7.36 4.34
N ARG A 11 0.67 -8.70 4.25
CA ARG A 11 1.83 -9.45 4.74
C ARG A 11 2.65 -9.95 3.55
N ILE A 12 3.95 -9.81 3.66
CA ILE A 12 4.87 -10.22 2.60
C ILE A 12 5.38 -11.63 2.90
N VAL A 13 5.47 -12.45 1.87
CA VAL A 13 6.09 -13.78 1.97
C VAL A 13 7.54 -13.58 2.39
N SER A 14 7.97 -14.29 3.44
CA SER A 14 9.31 -14.07 4.03
C SER A 14 10.43 -14.18 2.99
N GLU A 15 10.33 -15.14 2.09
CA GLU A 15 11.34 -15.34 1.05
C GLU A 15 11.41 -14.18 0.05
N LYS A 16 10.36 -13.34 0.02
CA LYS A 16 10.31 -12.20 -0.89
C LYS A 16 10.63 -10.87 -0.21
N ARG A 17 11.01 -10.93 1.07
CA ARG A 17 11.21 -9.70 1.86
C ARG A 17 12.20 -8.73 1.20
N GLU A 18 13.35 -9.22 0.76
CA GLU A 18 14.36 -8.33 0.19
C GLU A 18 13.88 -7.70 -1.11
N SER A 19 13.22 -8.49 -1.96
CA SER A 19 12.64 -7.97 -3.20
C SER A 19 11.57 -6.91 -2.90
N TYR A 20 10.76 -7.15 -1.87
CA TYR A 20 9.72 -6.21 -1.46
C TYR A 20 10.33 -4.89 -0.96
N LEU A 21 11.33 -4.98 -0.10
CA LEU A 21 11.97 -3.76 0.43
C LEU A 21 12.57 -2.93 -0.69
N HIS A 22 13.21 -3.60 -1.66
CA HIS A 22 13.77 -2.92 -2.82
C HIS A 22 12.65 -2.22 -3.62
N PHE A 23 11.57 -2.94 -3.89
CA PHE A 23 10.41 -2.41 -4.62
C PHE A 23 9.86 -1.17 -3.91
N MET A 24 9.65 -1.25 -2.59
CA MET A 24 9.03 -0.15 -1.84
C MET A 24 9.96 1.04 -1.68
N ARG A 25 11.27 0.83 -1.60
CA ARG A 25 12.20 1.96 -1.57
C ARG A 25 12.07 2.81 -2.83
N GLU A 26 11.84 2.15 -3.98
CA GLU A 26 11.62 2.89 -5.22
C GLU A 26 10.27 3.59 -5.22
N VAL A 27 9.24 2.94 -4.67
CA VAL A 27 7.92 3.55 -4.55
C VAL A 27 8.01 4.82 -3.69
N VAL A 28 8.62 4.72 -2.52
CA VAL A 28 8.75 5.87 -1.61
C VAL A 28 9.59 6.97 -2.25
N SER A 29 10.57 6.60 -3.07
CA SER A 29 11.38 7.59 -3.79
C SER A 29 10.53 8.37 -4.79
N ARG A 30 9.59 7.69 -5.47
CA ARG A 30 8.69 8.37 -6.42
C ARG A 30 7.58 9.15 -5.72
N TYR A 31 7.16 8.67 -4.56
CA TYR A 31 6.05 9.26 -3.80
C TYR A 31 6.51 9.56 -2.37
N PRO A 32 7.34 10.61 -2.20
CA PRO A 32 8.05 10.81 -0.92
C PRO A 32 7.16 11.15 0.26
N GLU A 33 5.88 11.49 0.03
CA GLU A 33 4.95 11.76 1.12
C GLU A 33 4.29 10.49 1.65
N THR A 34 4.54 9.34 1.02
CA THR A 34 3.98 8.07 1.49
C THR A 34 4.63 7.66 2.80
N GLU A 35 3.81 7.28 3.77
CA GLU A 35 4.31 6.71 5.02
C GLU A 35 4.27 5.20 4.90
N TRP A 36 5.29 4.54 5.44
CA TRP A 36 5.49 3.11 5.25
C TRP A 36 6.01 2.51 6.54
N TYR A 37 5.32 1.49 7.06
CA TYR A 37 5.61 0.93 8.38
C TYR A 37 5.59 -0.59 8.34
N GLU A 38 6.33 -1.18 9.27
CA GLU A 38 6.28 -2.62 9.50
C GLU A 38 5.86 -2.87 10.94
N GLY A 39 5.06 -3.92 11.19
CA GLY A 39 4.64 -4.27 12.53
C GLY A 39 5.82 -4.67 13.39
N THR A 40 5.93 -4.09 14.60
CA THR A 40 7.04 -4.40 15.49
C THR A 40 6.92 -5.80 16.06
N ASP A 41 5.69 -6.26 16.29
CA ASP A 41 5.43 -7.60 16.83
C ASP A 41 4.96 -8.57 15.75
N GLN A 42 4.92 -8.12 14.51
CA GLN A 42 4.49 -8.95 13.38
C GLN A 42 5.40 -8.70 12.20
N PRO A 43 6.52 -9.41 12.13
CA PRO A 43 7.45 -9.26 11.01
C PRO A 43 6.74 -9.54 9.70
N ASP A 44 7.14 -8.82 8.65
CA ASP A 44 6.62 -8.94 7.29
C ASP A 44 5.20 -8.42 7.12
N LEU A 45 4.57 -7.89 8.17
CA LEU A 45 3.29 -7.20 8.05
C LEU A 45 3.58 -5.73 7.85
N PHE A 46 3.13 -5.17 6.73
CA PHE A 46 3.44 -3.79 6.35
C PHE A 46 2.17 -2.99 6.16
N VAL A 47 2.27 -1.69 6.45
CA VAL A 47 1.18 -0.75 6.15
C VAL A 47 1.75 0.45 5.40
N GLU A 48 0.94 0.99 4.50
CA GLU A 48 1.23 2.23 3.79
C GLU A 48 0.13 3.23 4.12
N VAL A 49 0.50 4.48 4.29
CA VAL A 49 -0.45 5.56 4.47
C VAL A 49 -0.21 6.60 3.38
N TRP A 50 -1.25 6.88 2.60
CA TRP A 50 -1.22 7.84 1.51
C TRP A 50 -2.21 8.96 1.84
N ARG A 51 -1.70 10.16 2.11
CA ARG A 51 -2.53 11.26 2.59
C ARG A 51 -2.99 12.15 1.47
N GLY A 52 -4.14 12.80 1.68
CA GLY A 52 -4.64 13.81 0.77
C GLY A 52 -5.34 13.27 -0.46
N MET A 53 -5.66 11.98 -0.46
CA MET A 53 -6.33 11.36 -1.60
C MET A 53 -7.83 11.37 -1.38
N GLY A 54 -8.56 12.13 -2.19
CA GLY A 54 -10.01 12.15 -2.14
C GLY A 54 -10.60 10.85 -2.66
N LYS A 55 -11.92 10.71 -2.49
CA LYS A 55 -12.57 9.44 -2.78
C LYS A 55 -12.44 9.02 -4.25
N ARG A 56 -12.56 9.99 -5.17
CA ARG A 56 -12.45 9.67 -6.60
C ARG A 56 -11.04 9.18 -6.96
N ASP A 57 -10.03 9.86 -6.46
CA ASP A 57 -8.65 9.47 -6.70
C ASP A 57 -8.34 8.14 -6.04
N TYR A 58 -8.88 7.92 -4.85
CA TYR A 58 -8.75 6.65 -4.15
C TYR A 58 -9.29 5.50 -4.98
N GLU A 59 -10.47 5.67 -5.58
CA GLU A 59 -11.07 4.60 -6.36
C GLU A 59 -10.20 4.23 -7.56
N ARG A 60 -9.64 5.24 -8.24
CA ARG A 60 -8.72 4.98 -9.36
C ARG A 60 -7.43 4.31 -8.89
N TRP A 61 -6.89 4.80 -7.78
CA TRP A 61 -5.65 4.29 -7.22
C TRP A 61 -5.83 2.83 -6.78
N LYS A 62 -6.94 2.54 -6.13
CA LYS A 62 -7.23 1.18 -5.69
C LYS A 62 -7.37 0.23 -6.87
N ALA A 63 -8.09 0.67 -7.91
CA ALA A 63 -8.23 -0.15 -9.11
C ALA A 63 -6.87 -0.46 -9.73
N ALA A 64 -5.98 0.54 -9.82
CA ALA A 64 -4.64 0.34 -10.35
C ALA A 64 -3.82 -0.60 -9.47
N ARG A 65 -3.91 -0.45 -8.14
CA ARG A 65 -3.16 -1.28 -7.20
C ARG A 65 -3.55 -2.74 -7.28
N LEU A 66 -4.80 -3.03 -7.63
CA LEU A 66 -5.31 -4.41 -7.68
C LEU A 66 -5.28 -5.02 -9.09
N ASP A 67 -4.95 -4.23 -10.11
CA ASP A 67 -4.97 -4.70 -11.48
C ASP A 67 -3.71 -5.51 -11.80
N PRO A 68 -3.85 -6.81 -12.12
CA PRO A 68 -2.67 -7.64 -12.42
C PRO A 68 -1.96 -7.23 -13.70
N ARG A 69 -2.57 -6.36 -14.53
CA ARG A 69 -1.94 -5.87 -15.75
C ARG A 69 -1.25 -4.53 -15.56
N ASN A 70 -1.38 -3.92 -14.36
CA ASN A 70 -0.71 -2.66 -14.08
C ASN A 70 0.78 -2.91 -13.84
N GLU A 71 1.64 -2.29 -14.67
CA GLU A 71 3.07 -2.59 -14.62
C GLU A 71 3.75 -2.01 -13.37
N GLU A 72 3.21 -0.91 -12.85
CA GLU A 72 3.80 -0.28 -11.68
C GLU A 72 3.54 -1.10 -10.42
N TRP A 73 2.32 -1.65 -10.27
CA TRP A 73 1.90 -2.27 -9.00
C TRP A 73 1.84 -3.79 -9.02
N SER A 74 1.71 -4.39 -10.20
CA SER A 74 1.56 -5.85 -10.25
C SER A 74 2.76 -6.62 -9.68
N PRO A 75 4.01 -6.11 -9.73
CA PRO A 75 5.11 -6.86 -9.11
C PRO A 75 4.91 -7.10 -7.62
N LEU A 76 4.16 -6.22 -6.95
CA LEU A 76 3.86 -6.40 -5.53
C LEU A 76 2.98 -7.61 -5.27
N HIS A 77 2.08 -7.93 -6.20
CA HIS A 77 1.07 -8.96 -5.99
C HIS A 77 1.67 -10.33 -5.66
N ALA A 78 2.76 -10.69 -6.37
CA ALA A 78 3.41 -11.99 -6.17
C ALA A 78 4.18 -12.07 -4.85
N MET A 79 4.41 -10.94 -4.22
CA MET A 79 5.16 -10.88 -2.97
C MET A 79 4.25 -10.94 -1.74
N ILE A 80 2.94 -10.74 -1.94
CA ILE A 80 1.97 -10.73 -0.85
C ILE A 80 1.50 -12.15 -0.54
N ALA A 81 1.55 -12.52 0.74
CA ALA A 81 1.03 -13.81 1.17
C ALA A 81 -0.49 -13.81 0.93
N GLY A 82 -0.94 -14.74 0.10
CA GLY A 82 -2.34 -14.82 -0.30
C GLY A 82 -2.72 -13.93 -1.47
N GLY A 83 -1.76 -13.20 -2.05
CA GLY A 83 -2.00 -12.38 -3.25
C GLY A 83 -2.91 -11.19 -2.99
N THR A 84 -3.53 -10.70 -4.07
CA THR A 84 -4.35 -9.48 -3.98
C THR A 84 -5.57 -9.65 -3.08
N ALA A 85 -6.03 -10.87 -2.85
CA ALA A 85 -7.15 -11.12 -1.92
C ALA A 85 -6.80 -10.69 -0.50
N LYS A 86 -5.50 -10.61 -0.18
CA LYS A 86 -5.01 -10.21 1.14
C LYS A 86 -4.38 -8.84 1.14
N LEU A 87 -4.54 -8.08 0.07
CA LEU A 87 -4.15 -6.68 0.01
C LEU A 87 -5.36 -5.86 0.42
N HIS A 88 -5.32 -5.37 1.65
CA HIS A 88 -6.45 -4.63 2.24
C HIS A 88 -6.21 -3.14 2.04
N ILE A 89 -7.15 -2.48 1.38
CA ILE A 89 -7.05 -1.07 1.06
C ILE A 89 -8.34 -0.39 1.51
N TRP A 90 -8.18 0.64 2.35
CA TRP A 90 -9.32 1.40 2.88
C TRP A 90 -9.09 2.89 2.72
N HIS A 91 -10.18 3.62 2.53
CA HIS A 91 -10.17 5.08 2.50
C HIS A 91 -10.84 5.60 3.76
N PHE A 92 -10.20 6.56 4.39
CA PHE A 92 -10.71 7.17 5.62
C PHE A 92 -10.79 8.67 5.46
N SER A 93 -11.88 9.25 5.96
CA SER A 93 -12.02 10.69 6.05
C SER A 93 -11.95 11.07 7.52
N ALA A 94 -11.33 12.21 7.81
CA ALA A 94 -11.22 12.66 9.20
C ALA A 94 -12.62 12.89 9.78
N VAL A 95 -12.80 12.40 11.01
CA VAL A 95 -14.02 12.69 11.75
C VAL A 95 -13.84 14.07 12.39
N ARG A 96 -14.75 14.97 12.07
CA ARG A 96 -14.64 16.36 12.53
C ARG A 96 -15.39 16.52 13.84
N PRO A 97 -14.80 17.25 14.80
CA PRO A 97 -15.51 17.56 16.04
C PRO A 97 -16.67 18.52 15.80
#